data_646d2f82c583ef782f6a8801dd154272
#
_entry.id   646d2f82c583ef782f6a8801dd154272
#
_cell.length_a   1.000
_cell.length_b   1.000
_cell.length_c   1.000
_cell.angle_alpha   90.00
_cell.angle_beta   90.00
_cell.angle_gamma   90.00
#
_symmetry.space_group_name_H-M   'P 1'
#
loop_
_entity.id
_entity.type
_entity.pdbx_description
1 polymer ?
#
loop_
_entity_poly.entity_id
_entity_poly.type
_entity_poly.pdbx_seq_one_letter_code
_entity_poly.pdbx_strand_id
1 'polypeptide(L)'
;VWLDPKDSFTPTPAVSHAILTYNNSGQPGTADGIVITPSHNPPMDGGFKYNPPNGGPADTDITKWVQDRANEILANGLAGVKRVGWEKARSADTTKNYDFLETYVDDLPNVVNLDAVRDAGIRIGADPLGGASVNYWGAIAERLNIDLTVINPNVDRQFGFMTLDWDGKIRMDCSSPNSMASLIANKDAFQISTGNDADSDRHGIVTP
;
A
#
# COMPACT_ATOMS: atom_id res chain seq x y z
N VAL A 1 -14.33 -8.95 9.57
CA VAL A 1 -13.35 -8.63 8.51
C VAL A 1 -13.82 -7.40 7.77
N TRP A 2 -12.92 -6.46 7.51
CA TRP A 2 -13.16 -5.33 6.63
C TRP A 2 -12.57 -5.60 5.25
N LEU A 3 -13.35 -5.33 4.21
CA LEU A 3 -12.94 -5.51 2.81
C LEU A 3 -13.27 -4.24 2.02
N ASP A 4 -12.43 -3.92 1.04
CA ASP A 4 -12.73 -2.85 0.08
C ASP A 4 -13.98 -3.22 -0.74
N PRO A 5 -15.02 -2.36 -0.78
CA PRO A 5 -16.24 -2.63 -1.54
C PRO A 5 -16.04 -2.55 -3.06
N LYS A 6 -14.98 -1.89 -3.51
CA LYS A 6 -14.69 -1.63 -4.93
C LYS A 6 -13.76 -2.69 -5.52
N ASP A 7 -13.33 -3.69 -4.73
CA ASP A 7 -12.31 -4.68 -5.10
C ASP A 7 -11.05 -4.02 -5.69
N SER A 8 -10.69 -2.84 -5.15
CA SER A 8 -9.53 -2.05 -5.57
C SER A 8 -8.25 -2.47 -4.83
N PHE A 9 -7.15 -1.80 -5.14
CA PHE A 9 -5.89 -2.04 -4.46
C PHE A 9 -5.77 -1.13 -3.24
N THR A 10 -5.34 -1.71 -2.12
CA THR A 10 -5.20 -1.00 -0.84
C THR A 10 -3.74 -0.95 -0.44
N PRO A 11 -3.13 0.24 -0.35
CA PRO A 11 -1.76 0.41 0.13
C PRO A 11 -1.59 -0.05 1.57
N THR A 12 -0.40 -0.55 1.91
CA THR A 12 -0.07 -0.95 3.29
C THR A 12 -0.37 0.15 4.33
N PRO A 13 -0.04 1.44 4.10
CA PRO A 13 -0.38 2.51 5.05
C PRO A 13 -1.88 2.69 5.30
N ALA A 14 -2.72 2.46 4.29
CA ALA A 14 -4.17 2.56 4.47
C ALA A 14 -4.73 1.44 5.34
N VAL A 15 -4.15 0.23 5.28
CA VAL A 15 -4.48 -0.87 6.22
C VAL A 15 -4.03 -0.51 7.63
N SER A 16 -2.82 0.01 7.79
CA SER A 16 -2.29 0.49 9.08
C SER A 16 -3.22 1.54 9.71
N HIS A 17 -3.65 2.51 8.90
CA HIS A 17 -4.61 3.54 9.31
C HIS A 17 -5.95 2.93 9.78
N ALA A 18 -6.51 2.00 9.01
CA ALA A 18 -7.77 1.34 9.37
C ALA A 18 -7.68 0.57 10.70
N ILE A 19 -6.55 -0.10 10.97
CA ILE A 19 -6.28 -0.77 12.25
C ILE A 19 -6.31 0.24 13.40
N LEU A 20 -5.58 1.35 13.27
CA LEU A 20 -5.51 2.39 14.30
C LEU A 20 -6.87 3.07 14.49
N THR A 21 -7.58 3.38 13.41
CA THR A 21 -8.92 3.97 13.46
C THR A 21 -9.89 3.08 14.25
N TYR A 22 -9.89 1.78 13.98
CA TYR A 22 -10.72 0.85 14.72
C TYR A 22 -10.31 0.78 16.20
N ASN A 23 -9.03 0.59 16.48
CA ASN A 23 -8.55 0.39 17.84
C ASN A 23 -8.71 1.63 18.74
N ASN A 24 -8.77 2.82 18.15
CA ASN A 24 -9.02 4.08 18.86
C ASN A 24 -10.50 4.48 18.91
N SER A 25 -11.41 3.73 18.26
CA SER A 25 -12.83 4.10 18.16
C SER A 25 -13.66 3.74 19.37
N GLY A 26 -13.14 3.01 20.35
CA GLY A 26 -13.88 2.47 21.48
C GLY A 26 -14.77 1.27 21.15
N GLN A 27 -14.68 0.74 19.92
CA GLN A 27 -15.38 -0.49 19.54
C GLN A 27 -14.86 -1.70 20.33
N PRO A 28 -15.70 -2.74 20.57
CA PRO A 28 -15.28 -3.93 21.29
C PRO A 28 -14.28 -4.76 20.48
N GLY A 29 -13.28 -5.30 21.17
CA GLY A 29 -12.23 -6.12 20.56
C GLY A 29 -11.06 -5.30 20.05
N THR A 30 -10.16 -5.98 19.35
CA THR A 30 -8.92 -5.40 18.80
C THR A 30 -8.79 -5.82 17.35
N ALA A 31 -8.50 -4.88 16.49
CA ALA A 31 -8.21 -5.11 15.07
C ALA A 31 -6.72 -5.30 14.82
N ASP A 32 -6.41 -6.16 13.89
CA ASP A 32 -5.12 -6.33 13.23
C ASP A 32 -5.36 -6.46 11.72
N GLY A 33 -4.31 -6.59 10.92
CA GLY A 33 -4.45 -6.64 9.47
C GLY A 33 -3.48 -7.59 8.77
N ILE A 34 -3.91 -8.05 7.61
CA ILE A 34 -3.10 -8.81 6.66
C ILE A 34 -3.11 -8.08 5.33
N VAL A 35 -1.93 -7.78 4.80
CA VAL A 35 -1.72 -7.17 3.48
C VAL A 35 -1.14 -8.23 2.56
N ILE A 36 -1.83 -8.54 1.47
CA ILE A 36 -1.34 -9.48 0.46
C ILE A 36 -0.47 -8.68 -0.52
N THR A 37 0.84 -8.82 -0.40
CA THR A 37 1.80 -8.05 -1.18
C THR A 37 3.17 -8.71 -1.24
N PRO A 38 3.85 -8.69 -2.40
CA PRO A 38 5.28 -8.98 -2.50
C PRO A 38 6.15 -7.75 -2.21
N SER A 39 5.56 -6.61 -1.76
CA SER A 39 6.24 -5.33 -1.57
C SER A 39 6.87 -4.83 -2.90
N HIS A 40 8.18 -4.59 -2.94
CA HIS A 40 8.94 -4.15 -4.11
C HIS A 40 9.56 -5.28 -4.95
N ASN A 41 9.31 -6.52 -4.57
CA ASN A 41 9.87 -7.69 -5.26
C ASN A 41 9.30 -7.86 -6.67
N PRO A 42 9.97 -8.64 -7.54
CA PRO A 42 9.49 -8.91 -8.89
C PRO A 42 8.02 -9.39 -8.92
N PRO A 43 7.28 -9.10 -10.02
CA PRO A 43 5.86 -9.45 -10.14
C PRO A 43 5.53 -10.95 -10.00
N MET A 44 6.54 -11.81 -10.18
CA MET A 44 6.40 -13.26 -10.02
C MET A 44 6.41 -13.71 -8.56
N ASP A 45 6.85 -12.85 -7.64
CA ASP A 45 6.91 -13.17 -6.22
C ASP A 45 5.54 -12.91 -5.57
N GLY A 46 5.23 -13.74 -4.58
CA GLY A 46 4.07 -13.54 -3.71
C GLY A 46 4.51 -13.24 -2.29
N GLY A 47 3.56 -12.84 -1.46
CA GLY A 47 3.81 -12.62 -0.05
C GLY A 47 2.62 -12.04 0.69
N PHE A 48 2.79 -11.91 2.00
CA PHE A 48 1.87 -11.16 2.83
C PHE A 48 2.62 -10.52 4.01
N LYS A 49 2.08 -9.44 4.51
CA LYS A 49 2.53 -8.77 5.74
C LYS A 49 1.44 -8.92 6.78
N TYR A 50 1.83 -9.15 8.03
CA TYR A 50 0.94 -9.06 9.18
C TYR A 50 1.22 -7.77 9.94
N ASN A 51 0.18 -6.98 10.15
CA ASN A 51 0.23 -5.75 10.92
C ASN A 51 -0.55 -5.96 12.22
N PRO A 52 0.12 -6.03 13.38
CA PRO A 52 -0.51 -6.18 14.69
C PRO A 52 -1.33 -4.94 15.08
N PRO A 53 -1.99 -4.96 16.26
CA PRO A 53 -2.89 -3.87 16.68
C PRO A 53 -2.29 -2.46 16.77
N ASN A 54 -0.98 -2.34 16.81
CA ASN A 54 -0.29 -1.05 16.76
C ASN A 54 -0.26 -0.43 15.34
N GLY A 55 -0.78 -1.15 14.32
CA GLY A 55 -0.84 -0.71 12.93
C GLY A 55 0.47 -0.80 12.15
N GLY A 56 1.60 -0.97 12.82
CA GLY A 56 2.91 -1.10 12.19
C GLY A 56 3.21 -2.52 11.68
N PRO A 57 4.36 -2.74 11.04
CA PRO A 57 4.79 -4.08 10.67
C PRO A 57 5.08 -4.93 11.92
N ALA A 58 4.80 -6.23 11.84
CA ALA A 58 5.10 -7.16 12.93
C ALA A 58 6.61 -7.32 13.13
N ASP A 59 7.03 -7.41 14.38
CA ASP A 59 8.41 -7.68 14.76
C ASP A 59 8.86 -9.09 14.36
N THR A 60 10.16 -9.31 14.35
CA THR A 60 10.78 -10.54 13.84
C THR A 60 10.42 -11.80 14.65
N ASP A 61 10.17 -11.68 15.93
CA ASP A 61 9.70 -12.77 16.80
C ASP A 61 8.29 -13.22 16.41
N ILE A 62 7.39 -12.27 16.13
CA ILE A 62 6.03 -12.54 15.67
C ILE A 62 6.06 -13.18 14.29
N THR A 63 6.77 -12.60 13.33
CA THR A 63 6.87 -13.15 11.97
C THR A 63 7.51 -14.52 11.94
N LYS A 64 8.53 -14.75 12.78
CA LYS A 64 9.12 -16.08 12.93
C LYS A 64 8.14 -17.10 13.49
N TRP A 65 7.39 -16.73 14.53
CA TRP A 65 6.38 -17.62 15.09
C TRP A 65 5.30 -17.99 14.06
N VAL A 66 4.82 -17.00 13.29
CA VAL A 66 3.84 -17.22 12.21
C VAL A 66 4.41 -18.17 11.16
N GLN A 67 5.65 -17.95 10.73
CA GLN A 67 6.35 -18.80 9.76
C GLN A 67 6.50 -20.24 10.26
N ASP A 68 6.98 -20.41 11.48
CA ASP A 68 7.21 -21.74 12.07
C ASP A 68 5.86 -22.50 12.18
N ARG A 69 4.80 -21.82 12.60
CA ARG A 69 3.45 -22.40 12.70
C ARG A 69 2.87 -22.74 11.33
N ALA A 70 3.05 -21.89 10.34
CA ALA A 70 2.61 -22.17 8.98
C ALA A 70 3.32 -23.41 8.40
N ASN A 71 4.63 -23.52 8.59
CA ASN A 71 5.42 -24.66 8.15
C ASN A 71 5.01 -25.97 8.85
N GLU A 72 4.69 -25.93 10.13
CA GLU A 72 4.15 -27.09 10.87
C GLU A 72 2.81 -27.54 10.27
N ILE A 73 1.90 -26.61 10.00
CA ILE A 73 0.60 -26.91 9.39
C ILE A 73 0.77 -27.51 8.00
N LEU A 74 1.69 -26.97 7.19
CA LEU A 74 2.02 -27.49 5.87
C LEU A 74 2.59 -28.92 5.96
N ALA A 75 3.53 -29.17 6.86
CA ALA A 75 4.13 -30.48 7.07
C ALA A 75 3.10 -31.54 7.50
N ASN A 76 2.04 -31.12 8.20
CA ASN A 76 0.92 -31.97 8.62
C ASN A 76 -0.20 -32.05 7.54
N GLY A 77 0.08 -31.72 6.29
CA GLY A 77 -0.87 -31.84 5.17
C GLY A 77 -2.09 -30.92 5.32
N LEU A 78 -1.94 -29.77 5.98
CA LEU A 78 -3.00 -28.80 6.27
C LEU A 78 -4.12 -29.36 7.18
N ALA A 79 -3.82 -30.39 7.98
CA ALA A 79 -4.77 -30.96 8.92
C ALA A 79 -5.25 -29.89 9.92
N GLY A 80 -6.57 -29.78 10.10
CA GLY A 80 -7.19 -28.79 10.97
C GLY A 80 -7.41 -27.41 10.37
N VAL A 81 -6.94 -27.13 9.16
CA VAL A 81 -7.25 -25.87 8.46
C VAL A 81 -8.71 -25.85 8.03
N LYS A 82 -9.48 -24.93 8.62
CA LYS A 82 -10.89 -24.73 8.26
C LYS A 82 -10.98 -23.80 7.06
N ARG A 83 -11.73 -24.18 6.05
CA ARG A 83 -11.97 -23.37 4.86
C ARG A 83 -13.44 -23.11 4.65
N VAL A 84 -13.78 -21.95 4.12
CA VAL A 84 -15.12 -21.58 3.70
C VAL A 84 -15.04 -21.02 2.28
N GLY A 85 -16.05 -21.29 1.45
CA GLY A 85 -16.10 -20.76 0.08
C GLY A 85 -16.24 -19.24 0.09
N TRP A 86 -15.71 -18.60 -0.94
CA TRP A 86 -15.65 -17.12 -1.06
C TRP A 86 -17.02 -16.48 -0.90
N GLU A 87 -18.03 -16.93 -1.63
CA GLU A 87 -19.38 -16.34 -1.58
C GLU A 87 -19.97 -16.35 -0.16
N LYS A 88 -19.75 -17.47 0.56
CA LYS A 88 -20.20 -17.57 1.96
C LYS A 88 -19.39 -16.67 2.88
N ALA A 89 -18.08 -16.52 2.66
CA ALA A 89 -17.25 -15.63 3.45
C ALA A 89 -17.62 -14.16 3.21
N ARG A 90 -17.81 -13.77 1.93
CA ARG A 90 -18.16 -12.41 1.53
C ARG A 90 -19.52 -11.96 2.08
N SER A 91 -20.50 -12.87 2.12
CA SER A 91 -21.86 -12.59 2.60
C SER A 91 -22.06 -12.78 4.12
N ALA A 92 -21.01 -13.17 4.85
CA ALA A 92 -21.11 -13.39 6.29
C ALA A 92 -21.34 -12.07 7.06
N ASP A 93 -22.13 -12.10 8.12
CA ASP A 93 -22.39 -10.94 9.00
C ASP A 93 -21.10 -10.34 9.61
N THR A 94 -20.05 -11.16 9.69
CA THR A 94 -18.72 -10.74 10.18
C THR A 94 -17.85 -10.06 9.11
N THR A 95 -18.31 -10.00 7.85
CA THR A 95 -17.64 -9.32 6.77
C THR A 95 -18.34 -8.00 6.47
N LYS A 96 -17.62 -6.90 6.51
CA LYS A 96 -18.12 -5.54 6.30
C LYS A 96 -17.36 -4.84 5.20
N ASN A 97 -18.05 -4.01 4.45
CA ASN A 97 -17.40 -3.08 3.53
C ASN A 97 -16.74 -1.94 4.30
N TYR A 98 -15.54 -1.55 3.89
CA TYR A 98 -14.82 -0.41 4.43
C TYR A 98 -14.09 0.31 3.30
N ASP A 99 -14.35 1.60 3.14
CA ASP A 99 -13.67 2.42 2.13
C ASP A 99 -12.32 2.90 2.69
N PHE A 100 -11.28 2.15 2.38
CA PHE A 100 -9.93 2.44 2.83
C PHE A 100 -9.39 3.75 2.24
N LEU A 101 -9.73 4.06 0.98
CA LEU A 101 -9.27 5.26 0.31
C LEU A 101 -9.88 6.51 0.94
N GLU A 102 -11.21 6.56 1.02
CA GLU A 102 -11.92 7.70 1.58
C GLU A 102 -11.45 8.01 3.00
N THR A 103 -11.45 6.98 3.86
CA THR A 103 -11.11 7.15 5.27
C THR A 103 -9.67 7.61 5.48
N TYR A 104 -8.73 7.09 4.66
CA TYR A 104 -7.33 7.47 4.72
C TYR A 104 -7.11 8.92 4.27
N VAL A 105 -7.68 9.31 3.12
CA VAL A 105 -7.48 10.64 2.54
C VAL A 105 -8.15 11.72 3.39
N ASP A 106 -9.33 11.45 3.95
CA ASP A 106 -10.04 12.40 4.80
C ASP A 106 -9.31 12.68 6.13
N ASP A 107 -8.49 11.73 6.61
CA ASP A 107 -7.74 11.90 7.85
C ASP A 107 -6.35 12.55 7.66
N LEU A 108 -5.86 12.67 6.42
CA LEU A 108 -4.54 13.28 6.15
C LEU A 108 -4.36 14.67 6.77
N PRO A 109 -5.35 15.58 6.80
CA PRO A 109 -5.20 16.89 7.45
C PRO A 109 -4.88 16.82 8.95
N ASN A 110 -5.17 15.72 9.62
CA ASN A 110 -4.86 15.51 11.03
C ASN A 110 -3.39 15.12 11.28
N VAL A 111 -2.67 14.69 10.24
CA VAL A 111 -1.27 14.24 10.37
C VAL A 111 -0.28 15.08 9.56
N VAL A 112 -0.75 15.78 8.52
CA VAL A 112 0.10 16.60 7.64
C VAL A 112 -0.48 18.00 7.52
N ASN A 113 0.37 19.02 7.63
CA ASN A 113 -0.04 20.40 7.35
C ASN A 113 -0.19 20.63 5.84
N LEU A 114 -1.34 20.25 5.31
CA LEU A 114 -1.63 20.33 3.87
C LEU A 114 -1.85 21.76 3.39
N ASP A 115 -2.24 22.68 4.28
CA ASP A 115 -2.33 24.10 3.95
C ASP A 115 -0.96 24.66 3.59
N ALA A 116 0.07 24.31 4.36
CA ALA A 116 1.44 24.70 4.04
C ALA A 116 1.93 24.15 2.69
N VAL A 117 1.53 22.91 2.34
CA VAL A 117 1.88 22.32 1.04
C VAL A 117 1.19 23.08 -0.09
N ARG A 118 -0.10 23.37 0.05
CA ARG A 118 -0.88 24.11 -0.95
C ARG A 118 -0.38 25.54 -1.12
N ASP A 119 -0.13 26.23 -0.01
CA ASP A 119 0.29 27.65 0.00
C ASP A 119 1.71 27.82 -0.54
N ALA A 120 2.53 26.78 -0.50
CA ALA A 120 3.85 26.79 -1.11
C ALA A 120 3.80 26.86 -2.65
N GLY A 121 2.68 26.49 -3.28
CA GLY A 121 2.46 26.59 -4.73
C GLY A 121 3.48 25.78 -5.55
N ILE A 122 4.01 24.70 -4.99
CA ILE A 122 4.97 23.83 -5.68
C ILE A 122 4.27 22.79 -6.54
N ARG A 123 4.85 22.47 -7.68
CA ARG A 123 4.41 21.35 -8.53
C ARG A 123 5.06 20.06 -8.05
N ILE A 124 4.23 19.08 -7.75
CA ILE A 124 4.64 17.78 -7.22
C ILE A 124 4.42 16.71 -8.27
N GLY A 125 5.43 15.89 -8.54
CA GLY A 125 5.28 14.65 -9.30
C GLY A 125 5.14 13.47 -8.35
N ALA A 126 4.15 12.60 -8.55
CA ALA A 126 4.01 11.36 -7.78
C ALA A 126 3.96 10.16 -8.73
N ASP A 127 4.88 9.22 -8.55
CA ASP A 127 4.89 7.97 -9.31
C ASP A 127 4.62 6.79 -8.35
N PRO A 128 3.42 6.22 -8.40
CA PRO A 128 3.09 5.02 -7.62
C PRO A 128 3.73 3.74 -8.18
N LEU A 129 4.60 3.84 -9.18
CA LEU A 129 5.24 2.72 -9.88
C LEU A 129 4.23 1.63 -10.31
N GLY A 130 3.01 2.06 -10.72
CA GLY A 130 1.92 1.16 -11.10
C GLY A 130 1.30 0.35 -9.96
N GLY A 131 1.57 0.73 -8.73
CA GLY A 131 1.16 0.03 -7.51
C GLY A 131 -0.18 0.50 -6.92
N ALA A 132 -0.41 0.11 -5.67
CA ALA A 132 -1.69 0.26 -4.99
C ALA A 132 -2.10 1.72 -4.72
N SER A 133 -1.15 2.66 -4.68
CA SER A 133 -1.44 4.07 -4.39
C SER A 133 -1.85 4.91 -5.60
N VAL A 134 -1.99 4.34 -6.80
CA VAL A 134 -2.41 5.08 -8.00
C VAL A 134 -3.66 5.93 -7.73
N ASN A 135 -4.71 5.33 -7.21
CA ASN A 135 -5.97 6.04 -6.94
C ASN A 135 -5.87 6.98 -5.73
N TYR A 136 -4.98 6.70 -4.79
CA TYR A 136 -4.79 7.53 -3.59
C TYR A 136 -4.17 8.88 -3.94
N TRP A 137 -3.13 8.90 -4.77
CA TRP A 137 -2.50 10.14 -5.21
C TRP A 137 -3.44 11.05 -5.97
N GLY A 138 -4.30 10.47 -6.85
CA GLY A 138 -5.33 11.22 -7.55
C GLY A 138 -6.35 11.85 -6.59
N ALA A 139 -6.85 11.08 -5.63
CA ALA A 139 -7.80 11.56 -4.63
C ALA A 139 -7.19 12.65 -3.71
N ILE A 140 -5.92 12.50 -3.33
CA ILE A 140 -5.18 13.50 -2.56
C ILE A 140 -5.09 14.81 -3.34
N ALA A 141 -4.66 14.75 -4.61
CA ALA A 141 -4.55 15.94 -5.46
C ALA A 141 -5.88 16.71 -5.56
N GLU A 142 -6.96 15.97 -5.85
CA GLU A 142 -8.28 16.54 -6.05
C GLU A 142 -8.86 17.15 -4.77
N ARG A 143 -8.89 16.38 -3.66
CA ARG A 143 -9.55 16.81 -2.42
C ARG A 143 -8.81 17.90 -1.68
N LEU A 144 -7.49 17.85 -1.74
CA LEU A 144 -6.65 18.77 -1.00
C LEU A 144 -6.22 19.98 -1.85
N ASN A 145 -6.66 20.02 -3.12
CA ASN A 145 -6.35 21.07 -4.07
C ASN A 145 -4.84 21.39 -4.13
N ILE A 146 -4.04 20.33 -4.30
CA ILE A 146 -2.59 20.39 -4.41
C ILE A 146 -2.20 20.24 -5.88
N ASP A 147 -1.24 21.04 -6.35
CA ASP A 147 -0.67 20.90 -7.70
C ASP A 147 0.22 19.66 -7.79
N LEU A 148 -0.45 18.49 -7.94
CA LEU A 148 0.19 17.19 -7.98
C LEU A 148 -0.21 16.45 -9.26
N THR A 149 0.79 15.96 -9.98
CA THR A 149 0.61 15.15 -11.18
C THR A 149 1.01 13.70 -10.89
N VAL A 150 0.09 12.76 -11.14
CA VAL A 150 0.38 11.33 -11.04
C VAL A 150 1.06 10.87 -12.32
N ILE A 151 2.30 10.38 -12.19
CA ILE A 151 3.07 9.77 -13.27
C ILE A 151 2.74 8.28 -13.26
N ASN A 152 2.61 7.66 -14.45
CA ASN A 152 2.15 6.26 -14.56
C ASN A 152 0.80 6.02 -13.83
N PRO A 153 -0.29 6.67 -14.27
CA PRO A 153 -1.57 6.69 -13.54
C PRO A 153 -2.38 5.39 -13.66
N ASN A 154 -1.83 4.35 -14.29
CA ASN A 154 -2.52 3.08 -14.49
C ASN A 154 -1.87 1.97 -13.66
N VAL A 155 -2.70 1.18 -12.98
CA VAL A 155 -2.22 -0.05 -12.35
C VAL A 155 -1.96 -1.10 -13.42
N ASP A 156 -0.71 -1.57 -13.50
CA ASP A 156 -0.34 -2.70 -14.33
C ASP A 156 0.15 -3.85 -13.45
N ARG A 157 -0.63 -4.93 -13.40
CA ARG A 157 -0.32 -6.11 -12.57
C ARG A 157 0.95 -6.86 -13.00
N GLN A 158 1.44 -6.61 -14.21
CA GLN A 158 2.68 -7.18 -14.73
C GLN A 158 3.86 -6.21 -14.65
N PHE A 159 3.58 -4.92 -14.37
CA PHE A 159 4.57 -3.85 -14.31
C PHE A 159 5.42 -3.76 -15.57
N GLY A 160 4.83 -4.07 -16.74
CA GLY A 160 5.54 -4.18 -18.02
C GLY A 160 6.15 -2.88 -18.54
N PHE A 161 5.75 -1.73 -18.01
CA PHE A 161 6.31 -0.41 -18.33
C PHE A 161 7.60 -0.10 -17.57
N MET A 162 7.93 -0.87 -16.53
CA MET A 162 9.09 -0.61 -15.68
C MET A 162 10.42 -0.91 -16.42
N THR A 163 11.40 -0.06 -16.18
CA THR A 163 12.79 -0.33 -16.56
C THR A 163 13.33 -1.51 -15.75
N LEU A 164 14.04 -2.42 -16.42
CA LEU A 164 14.66 -3.54 -15.72
C LEU A 164 15.74 -3.05 -14.75
N ASP A 165 15.79 -3.65 -13.59
CA ASP A 165 16.82 -3.38 -12.59
C ASP A 165 18.16 -4.03 -12.98
N TRP A 166 19.22 -3.76 -12.20
CA TRP A 166 20.58 -4.22 -12.44
C TRP A 166 20.72 -5.75 -12.60
N ASP A 167 19.80 -6.52 -12.01
CA ASP A 167 19.75 -7.99 -12.11
C ASP A 167 18.88 -8.51 -13.28
N GLY A 168 18.40 -7.61 -14.13
CA GLY A 168 17.55 -7.93 -15.29
C GLY A 168 16.11 -8.26 -14.94
N LYS A 169 15.66 -7.95 -13.72
CA LYS A 169 14.29 -8.17 -13.27
C LYS A 169 13.52 -6.85 -13.14
N ILE A 170 12.21 -6.93 -13.23
CA ILE A 170 11.32 -5.83 -12.86
C ILE A 170 11.25 -5.79 -11.34
N ARG A 171 11.54 -4.61 -10.76
CA ARG A 171 11.38 -4.32 -9.33
C ARG A 171 10.71 -2.96 -9.16
N MET A 172 9.82 -2.85 -8.20
CA MET A 172 9.17 -1.58 -7.85
C MET A 172 9.86 -0.97 -6.62
N ASP A 173 11.18 -0.98 -6.63
CA ASP A 173 12.00 -0.49 -5.51
C ASP A 173 12.32 0.99 -5.70
N CYS A 174 11.71 1.85 -4.90
CA CYS A 174 11.91 3.30 -4.96
C CYS A 174 13.32 3.76 -4.51
N SER A 175 14.19 2.85 -4.07
CA SER A 175 15.61 3.12 -3.86
C SER A 175 16.46 2.90 -5.12
N SER A 176 15.91 2.21 -6.14
CA SER A 176 16.60 1.94 -7.40
C SER A 176 16.42 3.06 -8.42
N PRO A 177 17.49 3.62 -8.99
CA PRO A 177 17.38 4.59 -10.08
C PRO A 177 16.74 3.99 -11.34
N ASN A 178 16.80 2.68 -11.53
CA ASN A 178 16.14 2.01 -12.64
C ASN A 178 14.60 2.00 -12.45
N SER A 179 14.12 1.71 -11.25
CA SER A 179 12.70 1.80 -10.93
C SER A 179 12.19 3.24 -10.99
N MET A 180 13.01 4.19 -10.57
CA MET A 180 12.71 5.62 -10.56
C MET A 180 12.98 6.32 -11.90
N ALA A 181 13.29 5.59 -12.98
CA ALA A 181 13.71 6.15 -14.26
C ALA A 181 12.71 7.16 -14.84
N SER A 182 11.41 6.91 -14.74
CA SER A 182 10.35 7.83 -15.18
C SER A 182 10.42 9.18 -14.45
N LEU A 183 10.61 9.15 -13.13
CA LEU A 183 10.74 10.38 -12.32
C LEU A 183 12.04 11.12 -12.64
N ILE A 184 13.16 10.40 -12.73
CA ILE A 184 14.46 10.97 -13.04
C ILE A 184 14.45 11.65 -14.43
N ALA A 185 13.82 11.02 -15.42
CA ALA A 185 13.66 11.59 -16.76
C ALA A 185 12.80 12.88 -16.77
N ASN A 186 11.87 13.02 -15.84
CA ASN A 186 10.96 14.15 -15.74
C ASN A 186 11.29 15.11 -14.57
N LYS A 187 12.46 15.01 -13.97
CA LYS A 187 12.83 15.75 -12.76
C LYS A 187 12.66 17.26 -12.87
N ASP A 188 12.96 17.84 -14.04
CA ASP A 188 12.89 19.28 -14.28
C ASP A 188 11.43 19.80 -14.48
N ALA A 189 10.45 18.89 -14.59
CA ALA A 189 9.03 19.26 -14.69
C ALA A 189 8.40 19.64 -13.34
N PHE A 190 9.03 19.24 -12.23
CA PHE A 190 8.51 19.39 -10.88
C PHE A 190 9.55 20.04 -9.95
N GLN A 191 9.12 20.71 -8.89
CA GLN A 191 10.03 21.17 -7.85
C GLN A 191 10.45 20.02 -6.91
N ILE A 192 9.56 19.03 -6.75
CA ILE A 192 9.83 17.80 -6.02
C ILE A 192 9.01 16.66 -6.63
N SER A 193 9.56 15.47 -6.65
CA SER A 193 8.83 14.28 -7.05
C SER A 193 9.07 13.15 -6.05
N THR A 194 8.08 12.27 -5.93
CA THR A 194 8.15 11.09 -5.05
C THR A 194 7.72 9.83 -5.81
N GLY A 195 8.45 8.74 -5.62
CA GLY A 195 8.04 7.41 -6.09
C GLY A 195 7.76 6.50 -4.91
N ASN A 196 6.74 5.66 -5.02
CA ASN A 196 6.39 4.66 -4.02
C ASN A 196 6.65 3.25 -4.54
N ASP A 197 7.04 2.34 -3.66
CA ASP A 197 7.00 0.92 -4.00
C ASP A 197 5.54 0.43 -4.17
N ALA A 198 5.35 -0.79 -4.67
CA ALA A 198 4.04 -1.24 -5.14
C ALA A 198 2.94 -1.23 -4.06
N ASP A 199 3.27 -1.44 -2.80
CA ASP A 199 2.33 -1.37 -1.67
C ASP A 199 2.48 -0.10 -0.82
N SER A 200 3.33 0.84 -1.27
CA SER A 200 3.43 2.23 -0.82
C SER A 200 3.81 2.44 0.65
N ASP A 201 4.53 1.49 1.24
CA ASP A 201 5.10 1.67 2.58
C ASP A 201 6.51 2.26 2.56
N ARG A 202 7.09 2.47 1.37
CA ARG A 202 8.38 3.14 1.13
C ARG A 202 8.25 4.18 0.04
N HIS A 203 9.15 5.16 0.09
CA HIS A 203 9.23 6.21 -0.92
C HIS A 203 10.67 6.61 -1.23
N GLY A 204 10.86 7.11 -2.44
CA GLY A 204 12.07 7.80 -2.88
C GLY A 204 11.74 9.19 -3.37
N ILE A 205 12.68 10.13 -3.22
CA ILE A 205 12.52 11.52 -3.63
C ILE A 205 13.43 11.83 -4.80
N VAL A 206 12.92 12.59 -5.76
CA VAL A 206 13.68 13.13 -6.90
C VAL A 206 13.47 14.64 -6.94
N THR A 207 14.57 15.38 -7.07
CA THR A 207 14.60 16.84 -7.26
C THR A 207 15.38 17.19 -8.52
N PRO A 208 15.20 18.39 -9.10
CA PRO A 208 15.97 18.91 -10.22
C PRO A 208 17.47 18.84 -10.02
#